data_744d6e40d5683702cbf1ff60db4b416d
#
_entry.id   744d6e40d5683702cbf1ff60db4b416d
#
_cell.length_a   1.000
_cell.length_b   1.000
_cell.length_c   1.000
_cell.angle_alpha   90.00
_cell.angle_beta   90.00
_cell.angle_gamma   90.00
#
_symmetry.space_group_name_H-M   'P 1'
#
loop_
_entity.id
_entity.type
_entity.pdbx_description
1 polymer ?
#
loop_
_entity_poly.entity_id
_entity_poly.type
_entity_poly.pdbx_seq_one_letter_code
_entity_poly.pdbx_strand_id
1 'polypeptide(L)'
;MWYSYFLVFWKTFFVPILILLGGFITNLSSKRIPQIDIKPGKIRWWNIWLFGIIFIVAGVVSELARKNDWANRKPANLFENSYRMGSLVFGGGNVLMPIMYEQYSVRPDAVKSRNPNAIHIDKKDMLTGIGIVRAVPGPVFSIASYSGGLALKDMGPGMQAVGGLIGMVGIFLPSALLVLFFFPIWNRLKKYSVIYRSLEGINASVLGIMVGSTFYILKDITLFDGTSQGFVNIGVVAGTALILIFTRVPAPVIVALCVGLGYFL
;
A
#
# COMPACT_ATOMS: atom_id res chain seq x y z
N MET A 1 -25.18 1.41 -10.37
CA MET A 1 -23.90 2.06 -10.61
C MET A 1 -23.47 3.01 -9.47
N TRP A 2 -24.31 3.96 -9.05
CA TRP A 2 -24.04 4.88 -7.92
C TRP A 2 -23.87 4.19 -6.57
N TYR A 3 -24.60 3.12 -6.30
CA TYR A 3 -24.56 2.35 -5.06
C TYR A 3 -23.20 1.65 -4.83
N SER A 4 -22.57 1.17 -5.90
CA SER A 4 -21.24 0.54 -5.82
C SER A 4 -20.13 1.57 -5.50
N TYR A 5 -20.20 2.77 -6.07
CA TYR A 5 -19.25 3.85 -5.76
C TYR A 5 -19.40 4.35 -4.31
N PHE A 6 -20.63 4.46 -3.84
CA PHE A 6 -20.91 4.84 -2.45
C PHE A 6 -20.39 3.81 -1.46
N LEU A 7 -20.55 2.50 -1.74
CA LEU A 7 -20.03 1.42 -0.90
C LEU A 7 -18.50 1.36 -0.87
N VAL A 8 -17.84 1.58 -2.01
CA VAL A 8 -16.36 1.62 -2.07
C VAL A 8 -15.84 2.85 -1.32
N PHE A 9 -16.47 4.01 -1.52
CA PHE A 9 -16.13 5.25 -0.83
C PHE A 9 -16.31 5.09 0.69
N TRP A 10 -17.43 4.54 1.15
CA TRP A 10 -17.74 4.29 2.55
C TRP A 10 -16.75 3.30 3.19
N LYS A 11 -16.40 2.21 2.50
CA LYS A 11 -15.39 1.24 2.98
C LYS A 11 -14.01 1.87 3.17
N THR A 12 -13.61 2.80 2.31
CA THR A 12 -12.31 3.46 2.39
C THR A 12 -12.20 4.39 3.60
N PHE A 13 -13.29 5.06 3.98
CA PHE A 13 -13.32 5.93 5.16
C PHE A 13 -13.57 5.18 6.48
N PHE A 14 -14.12 3.99 6.43
CA PHE A 14 -14.46 3.21 7.62
C PHE A 14 -13.21 2.81 8.43
N VAL A 15 -12.12 2.44 7.75
CA VAL A 15 -10.85 2.07 8.40
C VAL A 15 -10.24 3.23 9.19
N PRO A 16 -10.04 4.43 8.62
CA PRO A 16 -9.58 5.60 9.36
C PRO A 16 -10.50 5.96 10.54
N ILE A 17 -11.80 5.89 10.36
CA ILE A 17 -12.78 6.18 11.44
C ILE A 17 -12.63 5.18 12.58
N LEU A 18 -12.51 3.88 12.31
CA LEU A 18 -12.30 2.85 13.34
C LEU A 18 -10.99 3.08 14.11
N ILE A 19 -9.93 3.45 13.42
CA ILE A 19 -8.63 3.76 14.03
C ILE A 19 -8.75 4.97 14.97
N LEU A 20 -9.41 6.04 14.54
CA LEU A 20 -9.63 7.24 15.34
C LEU A 20 -10.53 6.95 16.55
N LEU A 21 -11.60 6.18 16.37
CA LEU A 21 -12.49 5.76 17.45
C LEU A 21 -11.75 4.90 18.48
N GLY A 22 -10.93 3.95 18.04
CA GLY A 22 -10.13 3.14 18.95
C GLY A 22 -9.17 4.00 19.78
N GLY A 23 -8.49 4.96 19.15
CA GLY A 23 -7.64 5.93 19.83
C GLY A 23 -8.41 6.82 20.81
N PHE A 24 -9.64 7.21 20.48
CA PHE A 24 -10.49 8.02 21.36
C PHE A 24 -10.98 7.21 22.59
N ILE A 25 -11.47 5.99 22.37
CA ILE A 25 -12.00 5.12 23.44
C ILE A 25 -10.92 4.83 24.49
N THR A 26 -9.69 4.57 24.09
CA THR A 26 -8.60 4.31 25.05
C THR A 26 -8.19 5.52 25.88
N ASN A 27 -8.50 6.73 25.44
CA ASN A 27 -8.32 7.93 26.27
C ASN A 27 -9.27 8.00 27.47
N LEU A 28 -10.38 7.27 27.45
CA LEU A 28 -11.29 7.14 28.59
C LEU A 28 -10.71 6.22 29.69
N SER A 29 -9.63 5.50 29.42
CA SER A 29 -8.94 4.64 30.40
C SER A 29 -8.09 5.46 31.36
N SER A 30 -8.14 5.09 32.65
CA SER A 30 -7.33 5.71 33.73
C SER A 30 -5.95 5.09 33.90
N LYS A 31 -5.49 4.22 32.98
CA LYS A 31 -4.22 3.51 33.05
C LYS A 31 -3.02 4.49 33.16
N ARG A 32 -2.15 4.26 34.15
CA ARG A 32 -0.91 5.04 34.30
C ARG A 32 0.05 4.75 33.15
N ILE A 33 0.71 5.79 32.66
CA ILE A 33 1.65 5.74 31.55
C ILE A 33 3.06 5.88 32.09
N PRO A 34 3.99 5.02 31.67
CA PRO A 34 5.41 5.19 32.00
C PRO A 34 5.92 6.48 31.34
N GLN A 35 6.43 7.40 32.14
CA GLN A 35 7.08 8.62 31.63
C GLN A 35 8.47 8.22 31.12
N ILE A 36 8.67 8.30 29.82
CA ILE A 36 9.97 8.07 29.20
C ILE A 36 10.59 9.45 28.95
N ASP A 37 11.68 9.72 29.62
CA ASP A 37 12.40 10.99 29.49
C ASP A 37 13.34 10.94 28.28
N ILE A 38 12.81 11.26 27.11
CA ILE A 38 13.56 11.33 25.86
C ILE A 38 13.83 12.81 25.56
N LYS A 39 15.09 13.17 25.36
CA LYS A 39 15.46 14.53 24.91
C LYS A 39 14.83 14.81 23.56
N PRO A 40 14.06 15.91 23.43
CA PRO A 40 13.39 16.23 22.19
C PRO A 40 14.39 16.60 21.09
N GLY A 41 14.37 15.89 19.97
CA GLY A 41 15.14 16.23 18.77
C GLY A 41 14.68 17.53 18.12
N LYS A 42 15.55 18.17 17.33
CA LYS A 42 15.20 19.38 16.57
C LYS A 42 14.22 19.00 15.42
N ILE A 43 13.10 19.70 15.33
CA ILE A 43 12.13 19.53 14.26
C ILE A 43 12.70 20.12 12.98
N ARG A 44 12.79 19.32 11.93
CA ARG A 44 13.23 19.75 10.61
C ARG A 44 12.03 20.06 9.72
N TRP A 45 11.51 21.28 9.82
CA TRP A 45 10.37 21.76 9.02
C TRP A 45 10.61 21.65 7.51
N TRP A 46 11.88 21.66 7.09
CA TRP A 46 12.25 21.49 5.69
C TRP A 46 11.64 20.25 5.04
N ASN A 47 11.55 19.13 5.77
CA ASN A 47 11.04 17.87 5.21
C ASN A 47 9.56 17.96 4.81
N ILE A 48 8.73 18.63 5.63
CA ILE A 48 7.30 18.79 5.31
C ILE A 48 7.09 19.82 4.17
N TRP A 49 7.91 20.88 4.15
CA TRP A 49 7.88 21.81 3.03
C TRP A 49 8.30 21.15 1.72
N LEU A 50 9.37 20.33 1.75
CA LEU A 50 9.84 19.60 0.60
C LEU A 50 8.78 18.59 0.11
N PHE A 51 8.12 17.88 1.03
CA PHE A 51 6.98 17.02 0.70
C PHE A 51 5.88 17.77 -0.04
N GLY A 52 5.44 18.92 0.47
CA GLY A 52 4.38 19.74 -0.16
C GLY A 52 4.80 20.34 -1.50
N ILE A 53 6.04 20.85 -1.58
CA ILE A 53 6.58 21.45 -2.82
C ILE A 53 6.67 20.39 -3.91
N ILE A 54 7.20 19.19 -3.63
CA ILE A 54 7.30 18.11 -4.61
C ILE A 54 5.90 17.70 -5.08
N PHE A 55 4.92 17.59 -4.16
CA PHE A 55 3.55 17.24 -4.50
C PHE A 55 2.93 18.24 -5.49
N ILE A 56 3.07 19.54 -5.20
CA ILE A 56 2.53 20.61 -6.05
C ILE A 56 3.26 20.68 -7.39
N VAL A 57 4.61 20.64 -7.38
CA VAL A 57 5.42 20.73 -8.59
C VAL A 57 5.17 19.52 -9.49
N ALA A 58 5.14 18.31 -8.93
CA ALA A 58 4.84 17.12 -9.70
C ALA A 58 3.44 17.19 -10.36
N GLY A 59 2.42 17.66 -9.63
CA GLY A 59 1.09 17.88 -10.15
C GLY A 59 1.05 18.91 -11.28
N VAL A 60 1.68 20.07 -11.09
CA VAL A 60 1.75 21.14 -12.10
C VAL A 60 2.50 20.68 -13.35
N VAL A 61 3.66 20.03 -13.19
CA VAL A 61 4.47 19.54 -14.33
C VAL A 61 3.70 18.46 -15.10
N SER A 62 3.05 17.52 -14.39
CA SER A 62 2.23 16.47 -15.02
C SER A 62 1.08 17.07 -15.82
N GLU A 63 0.39 18.07 -15.29
CA GLU A 63 -0.73 18.74 -15.95
C GLU A 63 -0.26 19.59 -17.16
N LEU A 64 0.85 20.31 -17.04
CA LEU A 64 1.44 21.05 -18.15
C LEU A 64 1.92 20.11 -19.27
N ALA A 65 2.56 19.01 -18.90
CA ALA A 65 3.00 17.99 -19.85
C ALA A 65 1.80 17.37 -20.61
N ARG A 66 0.66 17.24 -19.94
CA ARG A 66 -0.59 16.76 -20.54
C ARG A 66 -1.20 17.80 -21.47
N LYS A 67 -1.31 19.06 -21.05
CA LYS A 67 -1.93 20.14 -21.83
C LYS A 67 -1.15 20.49 -23.10
N ASN A 68 0.18 20.48 -23.00
CA ASN A 68 1.08 20.84 -24.10
C ASN A 68 1.56 19.63 -24.91
N ASP A 69 0.98 18.45 -24.69
CA ASP A 69 1.30 17.19 -25.40
C ASP A 69 2.81 16.92 -25.53
N TRP A 70 3.56 17.07 -24.43
CA TRP A 70 5.00 16.81 -24.43
C TRP A 70 5.29 15.39 -24.90
N ALA A 71 6.26 15.22 -25.80
CA ALA A 71 6.65 13.91 -26.32
C ALA A 71 7.06 12.93 -25.21
N ASN A 72 7.70 13.42 -24.16
CA ASN A 72 8.18 12.64 -23.02
C ASN A 72 7.33 12.82 -21.74
N ARG A 73 6.00 12.96 -21.87
CA ARG A 73 5.13 13.18 -20.70
C ARG A 73 4.95 11.95 -19.80
N LYS A 74 5.16 10.73 -20.34
CA LYS A 74 4.96 9.49 -19.57
C LYS A 74 5.78 9.42 -18.29
N PRO A 75 7.10 9.73 -18.26
CA PRO A 75 7.90 9.75 -17.04
C PRO A 75 7.39 10.75 -15.99
N ALA A 76 7.01 11.96 -16.41
CA ALA A 76 6.48 12.99 -15.50
C ALA A 76 5.15 12.56 -14.88
N ASN A 77 4.23 12.03 -15.69
CA ASN A 77 2.95 11.51 -15.24
C ASN A 77 3.12 10.29 -14.32
N LEU A 78 4.09 9.42 -14.60
CA LEU A 78 4.42 8.27 -13.78
C LEU A 78 4.90 8.69 -12.40
N PHE A 79 5.81 9.68 -12.34
CA PHE A 79 6.31 10.20 -11.07
C PHE A 79 5.19 10.82 -10.25
N GLU A 80 4.37 11.70 -10.84
CA GLU A 80 3.22 12.33 -10.18
C GLU A 80 2.26 11.27 -9.63
N ASN A 81 1.84 10.33 -10.45
CA ASN A 81 0.93 9.26 -10.03
C ASN A 81 1.50 8.45 -8.86
N SER A 82 2.77 8.05 -8.94
CA SER A 82 3.43 7.28 -7.87
C SER A 82 3.56 8.10 -6.59
N TYR A 83 3.97 9.37 -6.70
CA TYR A 83 4.11 10.27 -5.55
C TYR A 83 2.76 10.54 -4.87
N ARG A 84 1.73 10.78 -5.66
CA ARG A 84 0.36 10.98 -5.17
C ARG A 84 -0.18 9.74 -4.48
N MET A 85 0.04 8.54 -5.05
CA MET A 85 -0.36 7.28 -4.42
C MET A 85 0.41 7.04 -3.11
N GLY A 86 1.73 7.28 -3.09
CA GLY A 86 2.54 7.19 -1.87
C GLY A 86 2.15 8.19 -0.78
N SER A 87 1.59 9.35 -1.17
CA SER A 87 1.14 10.39 -0.24
C SER A 87 -0.26 10.15 0.32
N LEU A 88 -1.17 9.62 -0.48
CA LEU A 88 -2.62 9.62 -0.19
C LEU A 88 -3.19 8.22 0.07
N VAL A 89 -2.45 7.15 -0.22
CA VAL A 89 -2.94 5.79 0.02
C VAL A 89 -2.70 5.38 1.46
N PHE A 90 -3.76 5.36 2.25
CA PHE A 90 -3.78 4.81 3.60
C PHE A 90 -4.41 3.40 3.56
N GLY A 91 -3.83 2.44 4.31
CA GLY A 91 -4.33 1.05 4.37
C GLY A 91 -3.41 0.02 3.72
N GLY A 92 -2.19 0.44 3.35
CA GLY A 92 -1.15 -0.47 2.88
C GLY A 92 -1.38 -1.03 1.47
N GLY A 93 -0.69 -2.11 1.14
CA GLY A 93 -0.67 -2.68 -0.20
C GLY A 93 -2.00 -3.25 -0.67
N ASN A 94 -2.86 -3.68 0.24
CA ASN A 94 -4.19 -4.18 -0.11
C ASN A 94 -5.10 -3.10 -0.71
N VAL A 95 -4.85 -1.84 -0.38
CA VAL A 95 -5.56 -0.69 -0.97
C VAL A 95 -4.82 -0.16 -2.18
N LEU A 96 -3.48 -0.14 -2.16
CA LEU A 96 -2.66 0.36 -3.25
C LEU A 96 -2.84 -0.45 -4.54
N MET A 97 -2.79 -1.78 -4.46
CA MET A 97 -2.85 -2.65 -5.64
C MET A 97 -4.13 -2.46 -6.46
N PRO A 98 -5.34 -2.47 -5.90
CA PRO A 98 -6.56 -2.18 -6.65
C PRO A 98 -6.57 -0.77 -7.27
N ILE A 99 -6.04 0.23 -6.57
CA ILE A 99 -5.95 1.61 -7.08
C ILE A 99 -5.02 1.68 -8.29
N MET A 100 -3.86 1.03 -8.23
CA MET A 100 -2.92 0.97 -9.35
C MET A 100 -3.49 0.19 -10.54
N TYR A 101 -4.17 -0.93 -10.28
CA TYR A 101 -4.86 -1.71 -11.31
C TYR A 101 -5.93 -0.86 -12.02
N GLU A 102 -6.74 -0.15 -11.27
CA GLU A 102 -7.73 0.78 -11.82
C GLU A 102 -7.07 1.90 -12.62
N GLN A 103 -6.03 2.54 -12.07
CA GLN A 103 -5.35 3.68 -12.66
C GLN A 103 -4.61 3.35 -13.96
N TYR A 104 -3.93 2.20 -14.03
CA TYR A 104 -3.03 1.87 -15.13
C TYR A 104 -3.59 0.83 -16.12
N SER A 105 -4.64 0.07 -15.74
CA SER A 105 -5.19 -0.97 -16.62
C SER A 105 -6.65 -0.72 -17.00
N VAL A 106 -7.50 -0.30 -16.05
CA VAL A 106 -8.95 -0.16 -16.34
C VAL A 106 -9.27 1.21 -16.93
N ARG A 107 -8.81 2.30 -16.29
CA ARG A 107 -9.08 3.67 -16.78
C ARG A 107 -8.54 3.95 -18.19
N PRO A 108 -7.29 3.57 -18.52
CA PRO A 108 -6.78 3.81 -19.87
C PRO A 108 -7.60 3.11 -20.95
N ASP A 109 -8.08 1.89 -20.68
CA ASP A 109 -8.98 1.18 -21.60
C ASP A 109 -10.26 1.98 -21.88
N ALA A 110 -10.85 2.56 -20.83
CA ALA A 110 -12.08 3.33 -20.92
C ALA A 110 -11.93 4.69 -21.64
N VAL A 111 -10.72 5.26 -21.66
CA VAL A 111 -10.43 6.61 -22.23
C VAL A 111 -9.48 6.56 -23.42
N LYS A 112 -9.18 5.39 -23.97
CA LYS A 112 -8.20 5.17 -25.05
C LYS A 112 -8.45 6.05 -26.27
N SER A 113 -9.72 6.27 -26.63
CA SER A 113 -10.12 7.14 -27.74
C SER A 113 -9.84 8.62 -27.50
N ARG A 114 -9.81 9.06 -26.23
CA ARG A 114 -9.61 10.47 -25.85
C ARG A 114 -8.18 10.80 -25.45
N ASN A 115 -7.41 9.80 -25.01
CA ASN A 115 -6.03 9.98 -24.54
C ASN A 115 -5.15 8.78 -24.91
N PRO A 116 -4.70 8.66 -26.18
CA PRO A 116 -3.90 7.52 -26.66
C PRO A 116 -2.52 7.45 -25.98
N ASN A 117 -2.03 8.56 -25.45
CA ASN A 117 -0.72 8.64 -24.75
C ASN A 117 -0.84 8.46 -23.23
N ALA A 118 -1.99 8.00 -22.70
CA ALA A 118 -2.09 7.63 -21.30
C ALA A 118 -1.15 6.45 -20.98
N ILE A 119 -0.65 6.40 -19.75
CA ILE A 119 0.07 5.21 -19.28
C ILE A 119 -0.91 4.06 -19.25
N HIS A 120 -0.63 3.02 -20.04
CA HIS A 120 -1.43 1.80 -20.10
C HIS A 120 -0.56 0.59 -19.81
N ILE A 121 -1.02 -0.25 -18.90
CA ILE A 121 -0.41 -1.54 -18.56
C ILE A 121 -1.49 -2.61 -18.78
N ASP A 122 -1.15 -3.66 -19.50
CA ASP A 122 -2.06 -4.77 -19.74
C ASP A 122 -2.53 -5.38 -18.42
N LYS A 123 -3.81 -5.76 -18.36
CA LYS A 123 -4.42 -6.32 -17.14
C LYS A 123 -3.71 -7.58 -16.67
N LYS A 124 -3.29 -8.43 -17.61
CA LYS A 124 -2.57 -9.67 -17.30
C LYS A 124 -1.20 -9.37 -16.71
N ASP A 125 -0.46 -8.43 -17.29
CA ASP A 125 0.86 -8.02 -16.79
C ASP A 125 0.74 -7.42 -15.38
N MET A 126 -0.27 -6.57 -15.16
CA MET A 126 -0.50 -5.97 -13.85
C MET A 126 -0.87 -7.00 -12.78
N LEU A 127 -1.77 -7.96 -13.11
CA LEU A 127 -2.14 -9.04 -12.20
C LEU A 127 -0.95 -9.97 -11.89
N THR A 128 -0.11 -10.25 -12.88
CA THR A 128 1.14 -11.02 -12.70
C THR A 128 2.06 -10.29 -11.72
N GLY A 129 2.25 -8.98 -11.87
CA GLY A 129 3.06 -8.18 -10.95
C GLY A 129 2.51 -8.19 -9.52
N ILE A 130 1.20 -8.08 -9.36
CA ILE A 130 0.54 -8.17 -8.05
C ILE A 130 0.82 -9.54 -7.41
N GLY A 131 0.75 -10.62 -8.17
CA GLY A 131 1.07 -11.97 -7.70
C GLY A 131 2.53 -12.10 -7.26
N ILE A 132 3.46 -11.65 -8.10
CA ILE A 132 4.91 -11.69 -7.81
C ILE A 132 5.24 -10.92 -6.52
N VAL A 133 4.74 -9.68 -6.39
CA VAL A 133 5.02 -8.82 -5.23
C VAL A 133 4.45 -9.43 -3.93
N ARG A 134 3.36 -10.18 -4.00
CA ARG A 134 2.81 -10.89 -2.84
C ARG A 134 3.61 -12.14 -2.47
N ALA A 135 4.22 -12.80 -3.45
CA ALA A 135 5.03 -13.99 -3.23
C ALA A 135 6.43 -13.67 -2.70
N VAL A 136 7.00 -12.52 -3.10
CA VAL A 136 8.34 -12.10 -2.68
C VAL A 136 8.28 -11.39 -1.33
N PRO A 137 9.14 -11.75 -0.37
CA PRO A 137 9.21 -11.03 0.90
C PRO A 137 9.74 -9.62 0.69
N GLY A 138 8.90 -8.62 0.99
CA GLY A 138 9.27 -7.21 0.83
C GLY A 138 8.09 -6.26 1.00
N PRO A 139 8.34 -4.96 0.90
CA PRO A 139 7.27 -3.98 0.98
C PRO A 139 6.36 -4.07 -0.25
N VAL A 140 5.07 -4.26 -0.03
CA VAL A 140 4.06 -4.38 -1.11
C VAL A 140 4.06 -3.16 -2.05
N PHE A 141 4.49 -2.01 -1.56
CA PHE A 141 4.64 -0.79 -2.35
C PHE A 141 5.68 -0.91 -3.48
N SER A 142 6.53 -1.96 -3.47
CA SER A 142 7.45 -2.28 -4.59
C SER A 142 6.73 -2.57 -5.90
N ILE A 143 5.43 -2.84 -5.89
CA ILE A 143 4.59 -2.91 -7.09
C ILE A 143 4.72 -1.66 -7.97
N ALA A 144 5.01 -0.49 -7.38
CA ALA A 144 5.22 0.75 -8.12
C ALA A 144 6.48 0.71 -8.99
N SER A 145 7.53 0.00 -8.56
CA SER A 145 8.72 -0.22 -9.40
C SER A 145 8.40 -1.11 -10.59
N TYR A 146 7.68 -2.20 -10.38
CA TYR A 146 7.27 -3.11 -11.44
C TYR A 146 6.37 -2.40 -12.47
N SER A 147 5.31 -1.74 -12.01
CA SER A 147 4.39 -1.01 -12.89
C SER A 147 5.08 0.19 -13.58
N GLY A 148 6.03 0.85 -12.91
CA GLY A 148 6.83 1.91 -13.48
C GLY A 148 7.68 1.42 -14.66
N GLY A 149 8.31 0.27 -14.52
CA GLY A 149 9.05 -0.39 -15.61
C GLY A 149 8.15 -0.73 -16.80
N LEU A 150 6.97 -1.30 -16.54
CA LEU A 150 6.01 -1.61 -17.60
C LEU A 150 5.45 -0.36 -18.27
N ALA A 151 5.23 0.72 -17.53
CA ALA A 151 4.70 1.98 -18.06
C ALA A 151 5.59 2.61 -19.14
N LEU A 152 6.89 2.39 -19.07
CA LEU A 152 7.88 2.93 -20.01
C LEU A 152 8.55 1.88 -20.90
N LYS A 153 8.06 0.63 -20.92
CA LYS A 153 8.65 -0.46 -21.72
C LYS A 153 8.73 -0.13 -23.22
N ASP A 154 7.73 0.59 -23.74
CA ASP A 154 7.65 0.96 -25.16
C ASP A 154 8.75 1.97 -25.58
N MET A 155 9.41 2.61 -24.62
CA MET A 155 10.48 3.58 -24.85
C MET A 155 11.87 2.94 -24.85
N GLY A 156 11.94 1.60 -24.75
CA GLY A 156 13.18 0.82 -24.79
C GLY A 156 13.68 0.36 -23.40
N PRO A 157 14.65 -0.58 -23.36
CA PRO A 157 15.10 -1.22 -22.12
C PRO A 157 15.67 -0.24 -21.08
N GLY A 158 16.40 0.78 -21.53
CA GLY A 158 16.94 1.81 -20.64
C GLY A 158 15.83 2.61 -19.95
N MET A 159 14.80 3.01 -20.70
CA MET A 159 13.66 3.74 -20.16
C MET A 159 12.78 2.84 -19.28
N GLN A 160 12.73 1.56 -19.53
CA GLN A 160 12.07 0.60 -18.67
C GLN A 160 12.71 0.57 -17.26
N ALA A 161 14.05 0.51 -17.20
CA ALA A 161 14.79 0.58 -15.93
C ALA A 161 14.55 1.92 -15.22
N VAL A 162 14.62 3.04 -15.96
CA VAL A 162 14.31 4.38 -15.42
C VAL A 162 12.87 4.44 -14.90
N GLY A 163 11.91 3.86 -15.60
CA GLY A 163 10.52 3.78 -15.16
C GLY A 163 10.37 3.05 -13.82
N GLY A 164 11.09 1.95 -13.65
CA GLY A 164 11.16 1.23 -12.38
C GLY A 164 11.71 2.09 -11.23
N LEU A 165 12.77 2.86 -11.49
CA LEU A 165 13.33 3.80 -10.51
C LEU A 165 12.37 4.96 -10.20
N ILE A 166 11.73 5.54 -11.21
CA ILE A 166 10.74 6.60 -11.04
C ILE A 166 9.57 6.11 -10.16
N GLY A 167 9.04 4.92 -10.44
CA GLY A 167 7.98 4.32 -9.65
C GLY A 167 8.38 4.09 -8.20
N MET A 168 9.58 3.53 -7.99
CA MET A 168 10.14 3.27 -6.66
C MET A 168 10.33 4.58 -5.88
N VAL A 169 11.06 5.55 -6.46
CA VAL A 169 11.33 6.83 -5.79
C VAL A 169 10.02 7.58 -5.54
N GLY A 170 9.13 7.62 -6.54
CA GLY A 170 7.84 8.31 -6.42
C GLY A 170 6.99 7.79 -5.27
N ILE A 171 6.91 6.48 -5.08
CA ILE A 171 6.04 5.88 -4.05
C ILE A 171 6.64 5.98 -2.64
N PHE A 172 7.97 5.85 -2.49
CA PHE A 172 8.61 5.82 -1.17
C PHE A 172 9.04 7.19 -0.67
N LEU A 173 9.33 8.15 -1.57
CA LEU A 173 9.83 9.48 -1.20
C LEU A 173 8.88 10.24 -0.27
N PRO A 174 7.56 10.31 -0.52
CA PRO A 174 6.64 11.01 0.37
C PRO A 174 6.64 10.41 1.78
N SER A 175 6.63 9.08 1.88
CA SER A 175 6.68 8.38 3.17
C SER A 175 7.99 8.66 3.92
N ALA A 176 9.13 8.67 3.21
CA ALA A 176 10.43 9.00 3.80
C ALA A 176 10.46 10.43 4.36
N LEU A 177 9.96 11.41 3.60
CA LEU A 177 9.90 12.81 4.04
C LEU A 177 8.98 12.99 5.24
N LEU A 178 7.83 12.33 5.26
CA LEU A 178 6.91 12.35 6.39
C LEU A 178 7.53 11.70 7.64
N VAL A 179 8.17 10.54 7.52
CA VAL A 179 8.86 9.89 8.64
C VAL A 179 9.96 10.79 9.20
N LEU A 180 10.80 11.36 8.35
CA LEU A 180 11.88 12.27 8.78
C LEU A 180 11.36 13.56 9.45
N PHE A 181 10.16 14.01 9.08
CA PHE A 181 9.49 15.12 9.75
C PHE A 181 8.89 14.71 11.09
N PHE A 182 8.15 13.59 11.12
CA PHE A 182 7.43 13.17 12.32
C PHE A 182 8.33 12.52 13.38
N PHE A 183 9.46 11.94 13.01
CA PHE A 183 10.34 11.24 13.95
C PHE A 183 10.80 12.08 15.15
N PRO A 184 11.28 13.34 14.99
CA PRO A 184 11.59 14.19 16.13
C PRO A 184 10.35 14.62 16.93
N ILE A 185 9.21 14.80 16.25
CA ILE A 185 7.95 15.20 16.87
C ILE A 185 7.39 14.03 17.69
N TRP A 186 7.53 12.82 17.20
CA TRP A 186 7.05 11.59 17.83
C TRP A 186 7.54 11.44 19.26
N ASN A 187 8.83 11.72 19.49
CA ASN A 187 9.42 11.66 20.82
C ASN A 187 8.84 12.72 21.78
N ARG A 188 8.36 13.85 21.25
CA ARG A 188 7.64 14.85 22.05
C ARG A 188 6.20 14.44 22.30
N LEU A 189 5.53 13.89 21.28
CA LEU A 189 4.13 13.48 21.34
C LEU A 189 3.92 12.35 22.36
N LYS A 190 4.86 11.43 22.47
CA LYS A 190 4.81 10.34 23.47
C LYS A 190 4.77 10.82 24.92
N LYS A 191 5.18 12.05 25.21
CA LYS A 191 5.09 12.64 26.56
C LYS A 191 3.65 13.01 26.95
N TYR A 192 2.78 13.23 25.96
CA TYR A 192 1.37 13.53 26.23
C TYR A 192 0.58 12.23 26.46
N SER A 193 -0.03 12.15 27.65
CA SER A 193 -0.78 10.95 28.04
C SER A 193 -1.91 10.60 27.06
N VAL A 194 -2.57 11.61 26.50
CA VAL A 194 -3.65 11.45 25.53
C VAL A 194 -3.15 10.72 24.27
N ILE A 195 -1.98 11.13 23.75
CA ILE A 195 -1.43 10.54 22.52
C ILE A 195 -0.96 9.11 22.76
N TYR A 196 -0.27 8.87 23.88
CA TYR A 196 0.20 7.54 24.23
C TYR A 196 -0.95 6.54 24.39
N ARG A 197 -2.01 6.95 25.09
CA ARG A 197 -3.23 6.13 25.24
C ARG A 197 -3.91 5.88 23.89
N SER A 198 -4.01 6.91 23.04
CA SER A 198 -4.56 6.76 21.69
C SER A 198 -3.83 5.70 20.89
N LEU A 199 -2.49 5.58 21.03
CA LEU A 199 -1.71 4.58 20.31
C LEU A 199 -2.08 3.13 20.68
N GLU A 200 -2.38 2.86 21.94
CA GLU A 200 -2.84 1.52 22.35
C GLU A 200 -4.15 1.18 21.64
N GLY A 201 -5.10 2.11 21.58
CA GLY A 201 -6.38 1.91 20.89
C GLY A 201 -6.25 1.81 19.37
N ILE A 202 -5.39 2.63 18.79
CA ILE A 202 -5.06 2.55 17.37
C ILE A 202 -4.49 1.16 17.03
N ASN A 203 -3.53 0.67 17.80
CA ASN A 203 -2.94 -0.66 17.60
C ASN A 203 -3.98 -1.78 17.76
N ALA A 204 -4.85 -1.68 18.76
CA ALA A 204 -5.92 -2.65 18.95
C ALA A 204 -6.92 -2.65 17.78
N SER A 205 -7.28 -1.46 17.27
CA SER A 205 -8.14 -1.33 16.09
C SER A 205 -7.50 -1.92 14.84
N VAL A 206 -6.21 -1.68 14.62
CA VAL A 206 -5.46 -2.25 13.48
C VAL A 206 -5.45 -3.78 13.58
N LEU A 207 -5.20 -4.34 14.76
CA LEU A 207 -5.29 -5.79 14.99
C LEU A 207 -6.68 -6.33 14.68
N GLY A 208 -7.74 -5.67 15.14
CA GLY A 208 -9.12 -6.04 14.84
C GLY A 208 -9.43 -6.00 13.34
N ILE A 209 -8.94 -4.99 12.63
CA ILE A 209 -9.08 -4.88 11.16
C ILE A 209 -8.32 -6.02 10.47
N MET A 210 -7.11 -6.38 10.92
CA MET A 210 -6.34 -7.49 10.34
C MET A 210 -7.08 -8.82 10.52
N VAL A 211 -7.61 -9.09 11.70
CA VAL A 211 -8.42 -10.30 11.98
C VAL A 211 -9.67 -10.31 11.10
N GLY A 212 -10.42 -9.20 11.04
CA GLY A 212 -11.60 -9.07 10.18
C GLY A 212 -11.27 -9.26 8.70
N SER A 213 -10.16 -8.73 8.22
CA SER A 213 -9.69 -8.92 6.84
C SER A 213 -9.33 -10.37 6.55
N THR A 214 -8.73 -11.06 7.51
CA THR A 214 -8.43 -12.50 7.39
C THR A 214 -9.71 -13.32 7.21
N PHE A 215 -10.72 -13.09 8.04
CA PHE A 215 -12.02 -13.75 7.89
C PHE A 215 -12.71 -13.39 6.57
N TYR A 216 -12.56 -12.15 6.11
CA TYR A 216 -13.11 -11.73 4.82
C TYR A 216 -12.45 -12.47 3.65
N ILE A 217 -11.13 -12.63 3.66
CA ILE A 217 -10.39 -13.38 2.63
C ILE A 217 -10.72 -14.87 2.69
N LEU A 218 -10.88 -15.43 3.89
CA LEU A 218 -11.24 -16.85 4.05
C LEU A 218 -12.58 -17.21 3.43
N LYS A 219 -13.51 -16.25 3.28
CA LYS A 219 -14.79 -16.48 2.59
C LYS A 219 -14.63 -16.74 1.09
N ASP A 220 -13.62 -16.14 0.47
CA ASP A 220 -13.34 -16.29 -0.97
C ASP A 220 -12.51 -17.54 -1.27
N ILE A 221 -11.96 -18.19 -0.24
CA ILE A 221 -11.26 -19.45 -0.35
C ILE A 221 -12.29 -20.57 -0.14
N THR A 222 -12.40 -21.46 -1.11
CA THR A 222 -13.28 -22.65 -1.03
C THR A 222 -12.72 -23.62 0.03
N LEU A 223 -13.10 -23.39 1.30
CA LEU A 223 -12.65 -24.22 2.42
C LEU A 223 -13.61 -25.37 2.72
N PHE A 224 -14.91 -25.20 2.42
CA PHE A 224 -15.96 -26.13 2.86
C PHE A 224 -16.81 -26.71 1.73
N ASP A 225 -16.29 -26.71 0.49
CA ASP A 225 -17.03 -27.21 -0.69
C ASP A 225 -17.14 -28.75 -0.76
N GLY A 226 -16.60 -29.48 0.22
CA GLY A 226 -16.57 -30.94 0.20
C GLY A 226 -15.71 -31.54 -0.92
N THR A 227 -14.98 -30.72 -1.65
CA THR A 227 -14.07 -31.15 -2.72
C THR A 227 -12.69 -31.50 -2.15
N SER A 228 -11.90 -32.30 -2.88
CA SER A 228 -10.51 -32.57 -2.52
C SER A 228 -9.68 -31.30 -2.38
N GLN A 229 -9.94 -30.28 -3.20
CA GLN A 229 -9.29 -28.95 -3.10
C GLN A 229 -9.65 -28.21 -1.80
N GLY A 230 -10.89 -28.31 -1.31
CA GLY A 230 -11.28 -27.72 -0.03
C GLY A 230 -10.47 -28.28 1.14
N PHE A 231 -10.27 -29.60 1.19
CA PHE A 231 -9.44 -30.24 2.23
C PHE A 231 -7.97 -29.84 2.13
N VAL A 232 -7.42 -29.70 0.92
CA VAL A 232 -6.05 -29.22 0.72
C VAL A 232 -5.92 -27.79 1.21
N ASN A 233 -6.85 -26.90 0.88
CA ASN A 233 -6.85 -25.50 1.34
C ASN A 233 -6.89 -25.39 2.87
N ILE A 234 -7.75 -26.18 3.53
CA ILE A 234 -7.79 -26.27 4.99
C ILE A 234 -6.44 -26.74 5.55
N GLY A 235 -5.88 -27.79 4.95
CA GLY A 235 -4.58 -28.33 5.36
C GLY A 235 -3.45 -27.31 5.25
N VAL A 236 -3.39 -26.55 4.15
CA VAL A 236 -2.40 -25.50 3.93
C VAL A 236 -2.58 -24.35 4.93
N VAL A 237 -3.80 -23.87 5.13
CA VAL A 237 -4.06 -22.77 6.08
C VAL A 237 -3.74 -23.19 7.51
N ALA A 238 -4.23 -24.36 7.95
CA ALA A 238 -3.97 -24.86 9.30
C ALA A 238 -2.49 -25.21 9.50
N GLY A 239 -1.86 -25.87 8.55
CA GLY A 239 -0.44 -26.22 8.60
C GLY A 239 0.46 -24.98 8.66
N THR A 240 0.18 -23.97 7.83
CA THR A 240 0.90 -22.68 7.85
C THR A 240 0.73 -21.98 9.19
N ALA A 241 -0.50 -21.92 9.73
CA ALA A 241 -0.76 -21.32 11.03
C ALA A 241 0.01 -22.03 12.16
N LEU A 242 0.00 -23.37 12.17
CA LEU A 242 0.75 -24.17 13.15
C LEU A 242 2.27 -23.93 13.04
N ILE A 243 2.82 -23.92 11.82
CA ILE A 243 4.25 -23.63 11.61
C ILE A 243 4.60 -22.24 12.14
N LEU A 244 3.79 -21.22 11.85
CA LEU A 244 4.04 -19.85 12.32
C LEU A 244 3.92 -19.70 13.84
N ILE A 245 3.01 -20.45 14.49
CA ILE A 245 2.80 -20.37 15.94
C ILE A 245 3.91 -21.12 16.69
N PHE A 246 4.27 -22.32 16.24
CA PHE A 246 5.16 -23.22 16.98
C PHE A 246 6.63 -23.16 16.52
N THR A 247 6.93 -22.53 15.38
CA THR A 247 8.29 -22.45 14.85
C THR A 247 8.70 -21.00 14.59
N ARG A 248 10.00 -20.78 14.41
CA ARG A 248 10.57 -19.49 14.01
C ARG A 248 10.93 -19.46 12.52
N VAL A 249 10.31 -20.31 11.73
CA VAL A 249 10.54 -20.35 10.28
C VAL A 249 10.07 -19.03 9.65
N PRO A 250 10.91 -18.31 8.91
CA PRO A 250 10.52 -17.06 8.28
C PRO A 250 9.47 -17.30 7.18
N ALA A 251 8.50 -16.40 7.08
CA ALA A 251 7.39 -16.49 6.13
C ALA A 251 7.79 -16.80 4.67
N PRO A 252 8.91 -16.25 4.12
CA PRO A 252 9.37 -16.57 2.76
C PRO A 252 9.62 -18.07 2.52
N VAL A 253 10.14 -18.77 3.51
CA VAL A 253 10.40 -20.24 3.42
C VAL A 253 9.09 -21.00 3.36
N ILE A 254 8.11 -20.58 4.15
CA ILE A 254 6.76 -21.17 4.15
C ILE A 254 6.10 -20.98 2.79
N VAL A 255 6.19 -19.78 2.21
CA VAL A 255 5.67 -19.48 0.87
C VAL A 255 6.34 -20.36 -0.18
N ALA A 256 7.68 -20.49 -0.15
CA ALA A 256 8.42 -21.34 -1.07
C ALA A 256 8.00 -22.81 -0.96
N LEU A 257 7.79 -23.29 0.26
CA LEU A 257 7.30 -24.67 0.51
C LEU A 257 5.87 -24.84 -0.03
N CYS A 258 4.97 -23.88 0.20
CA CYS A 258 3.60 -23.95 -0.33
C CYS A 258 3.56 -23.91 -1.86
N VAL A 259 4.40 -23.10 -2.50
CA VAL A 259 4.53 -23.04 -3.97
C VAL A 259 5.07 -24.37 -4.50
N GLY A 260 6.11 -24.92 -3.87
CA GLY A 260 6.66 -26.21 -4.23
C GLY A 260 5.64 -27.35 -4.12
N LEU A 261 4.90 -27.41 -3.01
CA LEU A 261 3.84 -28.39 -2.81
C LEU A 261 2.70 -28.25 -3.84
N GLY A 262 2.30 -27.00 -4.14
CA GLY A 262 1.26 -26.72 -5.14
C GLY A 262 1.65 -27.04 -6.58
N TYR A 263 2.95 -27.21 -6.86
CA TYR A 263 3.41 -27.68 -8.17
C TYR A 263 3.26 -29.21 -8.34
N PHE A 264 3.24 -29.96 -7.22
CA PHE A 264 3.12 -31.42 -7.21
C PHE A 264 1.69 -31.92 -6.93
N LEU A 265 0.80 -31.07 -6.46
CA LEU A 265 -0.63 -31.34 -6.23
C LEU A 265 -1.48 -30.82 -7.39
#